data_fb5716b87cc7d7c64186c69529b3505d
#
_entry.id   fb5716b87cc7d7c64186c69529b3505d
#
_cell.length_a   1.000
_cell.length_b   1.000
_cell.length_c   1.000
_cell.angle_alpha   90.00
_cell.angle_beta   90.00
_cell.angle_gamma   90.00
#
_symmetry.space_group_name_H-M   'P 1'
#
loop_
_entity.id
_entity.type
_entity.pdbx_description
1 polymer ?
#
loop_
_entity_poly.entity_id
_entity_poly.type
_entity_poly.pdbx_seq_one_letter_code
_entity_poly.pdbx_strand_id
1 'polypeptide(L)'
;MLIPRIIRLLNNFSIRQKQYSIQFSSLYRQINIENSFNNIHKNNQIQLELKSVNDTHVTLIINNKEYKYDWIFLRDSCQCHQCIDLSTKQKLYNTTDIPLTISPQQQTGIKILNNNILEIYWNQSLLNETNSHIHHSLYSSTWLQTYSTLKNITRSRYNDRPFINWNRKHIQQINLHIQCNDYLYSDQKFYTALKYLHDYGLIFIDNVQGEFTVERLVERIGEIRHTFYGKTWDVRNIQQAINVAYTSQRLGLHMDLLYFEAPPGLQFLHSLVNNVNGGASYYVDAFRAAEILRQNDPEAFEILCSYPVTFHYRNAGRHYHFTRPTIVLNRYSLDNHIDHINYSPPFQAPFESDTSKSEFRKFIRAFQYFRDLIEDQNNQLELILEKDQCVIFQNRRILHARREFDPLSGERWLKGCYTDLDNFKDRLRIFQEKFEPILALEL
;
A
#
# COMPACT_ATOMS: atom_id res chain seq x y z
N MET A 1 -24.58 -40.17 39.66
CA MET A 1 -23.33 -40.22 38.89
C MET A 1 -23.51 -40.34 37.36
N LEU A 2 -24.66 -40.03 36.78
CA LEU A 2 -24.96 -40.19 35.33
C LEU A 2 -25.07 -38.87 34.55
N ILE A 3 -25.33 -37.74 35.20
CA ILE A 3 -25.59 -36.44 34.56
C ILE A 3 -24.33 -35.83 33.90
N PRO A 4 -23.11 -35.90 34.48
CA PRO A 4 -21.92 -35.28 33.81
C PRO A 4 -21.49 -36.00 32.54
N ARG A 5 -21.82 -37.27 32.32
CA ARG A 5 -21.47 -38.02 31.09
C ARG A 5 -22.38 -37.67 29.90
N ILE A 6 -23.65 -37.36 30.16
CA ILE A 6 -24.63 -37.01 29.13
C ILE A 6 -24.32 -35.59 28.57
N ILE A 7 -23.96 -34.65 29.45
CA ILE A 7 -23.57 -33.28 29.03
C ILE A 7 -22.28 -33.30 28.17
N ARG A 8 -21.32 -34.17 28.48
CA ARG A 8 -20.12 -34.35 27.67
C ARG A 8 -20.38 -34.97 26.29
N LEU A 9 -21.36 -35.88 26.19
CA LEU A 9 -21.77 -36.48 24.91
C LEU A 9 -22.57 -35.50 24.06
N LEU A 10 -23.44 -34.69 24.65
CA LEU A 10 -24.21 -33.67 23.92
C LEU A 10 -23.33 -32.52 23.41
N ASN A 11 -22.31 -32.09 24.19
CA ASN A 11 -21.35 -31.10 23.75
C ASN A 11 -20.45 -31.63 22.61
N ASN A 12 -20.04 -32.89 22.67
CA ASN A 12 -19.24 -33.50 21.57
C ASN A 12 -20.09 -33.71 20.29
N PHE A 13 -21.39 -33.92 20.41
CA PHE A 13 -22.29 -34.02 19.26
C PHE A 13 -22.52 -32.66 18.59
N SER A 14 -22.67 -31.60 19.39
CA SER A 14 -22.81 -30.21 18.91
C SER A 14 -21.52 -29.71 18.22
N ILE A 15 -20.35 -30.06 18.74
CA ILE A 15 -19.06 -29.70 18.15
C ILE A 15 -18.83 -30.43 16.81
N ARG A 16 -19.20 -31.72 16.74
CA ARG A 16 -19.13 -32.49 15.48
C ARG A 16 -20.09 -31.95 14.42
N GLN A 17 -21.35 -31.62 14.79
CA GLN A 17 -22.30 -31.00 13.85
C GLN A 17 -21.82 -29.64 13.35
N LYS A 18 -21.21 -28.79 14.20
CA LYS A 18 -20.59 -27.54 13.77
C LYS A 18 -19.37 -27.77 12.84
N GLN A 19 -18.53 -28.77 13.11
CA GLN A 19 -17.42 -29.11 12.20
C GLN A 19 -17.91 -29.64 10.86
N TYR A 20 -18.94 -30.47 10.81
CA TYR A 20 -19.54 -30.93 9.56
C TYR A 20 -20.22 -29.82 8.79
N SER A 21 -20.91 -28.87 9.46
CA SER A 21 -21.52 -27.72 8.78
C SER A 21 -20.50 -26.75 8.21
N ILE A 22 -19.35 -26.57 8.86
CA ILE A 22 -18.24 -25.75 8.38
C ILE A 22 -17.54 -26.44 7.18
N GLN A 23 -17.33 -27.75 7.23
CA GLN A 23 -16.79 -28.51 6.10
C GLN A 23 -17.76 -28.54 4.91
N PHE A 24 -19.06 -28.73 5.13
CA PHE A 24 -20.06 -28.66 4.05
C PHE A 24 -20.19 -27.26 3.46
N SER A 25 -20.13 -26.20 4.27
CA SER A 25 -20.18 -24.83 3.74
C SER A 25 -18.89 -24.44 2.97
N SER A 26 -17.73 -24.96 3.36
CA SER A 26 -16.49 -24.76 2.61
C SER A 26 -16.46 -25.56 1.31
N LEU A 27 -16.95 -26.81 1.32
CA LEU A 27 -17.10 -27.63 0.10
C LEU A 27 -18.16 -27.04 -0.86
N TYR A 28 -19.27 -26.53 -0.34
CA TYR A 28 -20.32 -25.87 -1.14
C TYR A 28 -19.84 -24.53 -1.72
N ARG A 29 -19.00 -23.80 -1.00
CA ARG A 29 -18.30 -22.62 -1.53
C ARG A 29 -17.26 -22.97 -2.59
N GLN A 30 -16.46 -24.03 -2.38
CA GLN A 30 -15.52 -24.51 -3.40
C GLN A 30 -16.23 -24.99 -4.66
N ILE A 31 -17.30 -25.78 -4.55
CA ILE A 31 -18.08 -26.27 -5.68
C ILE A 31 -18.80 -25.12 -6.42
N ASN A 32 -19.31 -24.12 -5.71
CA ASN A 32 -19.92 -22.93 -6.35
C ASN A 32 -18.89 -21.98 -6.93
N ILE A 33 -17.69 -21.89 -6.37
CA ILE A 33 -16.56 -21.17 -6.98
C ILE A 33 -16.09 -21.91 -8.23
N GLU A 34 -15.91 -23.23 -8.19
CA GLU A 34 -15.55 -24.02 -9.38
C GLU A 34 -16.63 -23.98 -10.46
N ASN A 35 -17.91 -24.04 -10.11
CA ASN A 35 -19.02 -23.95 -11.06
C ASN A 35 -19.22 -22.52 -11.62
N SER A 36 -18.97 -21.47 -10.85
CA SER A 36 -18.92 -20.10 -11.37
C SER A 36 -17.68 -19.86 -12.22
N PHE A 37 -16.52 -20.40 -11.85
CA PHE A 37 -15.32 -20.41 -12.70
C PHE A 37 -15.57 -21.14 -14.02
N ASN A 38 -16.19 -22.32 -14.00
CA ASN A 38 -16.46 -23.11 -15.21
C ASN A 38 -17.50 -22.48 -16.15
N ASN A 39 -18.44 -21.68 -15.65
CA ASN A 39 -19.44 -20.98 -16.49
C ASN A 39 -18.92 -19.64 -17.06
N ILE A 40 -17.96 -18.97 -16.41
CA ILE A 40 -17.31 -17.76 -16.91
C ILE A 40 -16.23 -18.10 -17.96
N HIS A 41 -15.63 -19.31 -17.89
CA HIS A 41 -14.56 -19.73 -18.79
C HIS A 41 -14.99 -20.26 -20.17
N LYS A 42 -16.28 -20.28 -20.50
CA LYS A 42 -16.72 -20.83 -21.80
C LYS A 42 -16.53 -19.93 -23.03
N ASN A 43 -16.16 -18.65 -22.88
CA ASN A 43 -16.11 -17.73 -24.01
C ASN A 43 -14.78 -17.03 -24.35
N ASN A 44 -13.69 -17.19 -23.55
CA ASN A 44 -12.36 -16.63 -23.91
C ASN A 44 -11.24 -17.56 -23.46
N GLN A 45 -11.05 -18.68 -24.13
CA GLN A 45 -9.85 -19.50 -23.90
C GLN A 45 -8.64 -18.76 -24.48
N ILE A 46 -7.69 -18.38 -23.60
CA ILE A 46 -6.38 -17.84 -24.00
C ILE A 46 -5.66 -18.92 -24.77
N GLN A 47 -5.42 -18.69 -26.06
CA GLN A 47 -4.69 -19.61 -26.91
C GLN A 47 -3.19 -19.51 -26.65
N LEU A 48 -2.56 -20.67 -26.53
CA LEU A 48 -1.14 -20.81 -26.28
C LEU A 48 -0.51 -21.67 -27.38
N GLU A 49 0.52 -21.16 -28.05
CA GLU A 49 1.27 -21.85 -29.07
C GLU A 49 2.78 -21.78 -28.79
N LEU A 50 3.48 -22.86 -29.09
CA LEU A 50 4.94 -22.93 -29.02
C LEU A 50 5.54 -22.41 -30.33
N LYS A 51 6.26 -21.28 -30.28
CA LYS A 51 6.93 -20.71 -31.45
C LYS A 51 8.33 -21.26 -31.62
N SER A 52 9.16 -21.22 -30.59
CA SER A 52 10.55 -21.70 -30.63
C SER A 52 11.09 -22.05 -29.24
N VAL A 53 12.07 -22.90 -29.22
CA VAL A 53 12.82 -23.33 -28.04
C VAL A 53 14.30 -23.15 -28.33
N ASN A 54 15.05 -22.61 -27.39
CA ASN A 54 16.50 -22.53 -27.44
C ASN A 54 17.13 -22.89 -26.07
N ASP A 55 18.44 -22.71 -25.94
CA ASP A 55 19.19 -23.18 -24.76
C ASP A 55 18.82 -22.40 -23.47
N THR A 56 18.31 -21.17 -23.57
CA THR A 56 18.05 -20.31 -22.41
C THR A 56 16.58 -19.97 -22.20
N HIS A 57 15.74 -20.07 -23.22
CA HIS A 57 14.34 -19.63 -23.12
C HIS A 57 13.41 -20.32 -24.12
N VAL A 58 12.12 -20.25 -23.84
CA VAL A 58 11.03 -20.55 -24.78
C VAL A 58 10.40 -19.26 -25.29
N THR A 59 10.04 -19.24 -26.57
CA THR A 59 9.15 -18.21 -27.15
C THR A 59 7.77 -18.81 -27.36
N LEU A 60 6.79 -18.21 -26.75
CA LEU A 60 5.37 -18.59 -26.83
C LEU A 60 4.56 -17.51 -27.52
N ILE A 61 3.52 -17.91 -28.24
CA ILE A 61 2.48 -17.01 -28.73
C ILE A 61 1.27 -17.16 -27.82
N ILE A 62 0.87 -16.04 -27.20
CA ILE A 62 -0.29 -15.96 -26.31
C ILE A 62 -1.23 -14.89 -26.90
N ASN A 63 -2.44 -15.27 -27.31
CA ASN A 63 -3.38 -14.37 -27.97
C ASN A 63 -2.75 -13.55 -29.11
N ASN A 64 -2.05 -14.22 -30.02
CA ASN A 64 -1.34 -13.64 -31.18
C ASN A 64 -0.19 -12.68 -30.84
N LYS A 65 0.28 -12.65 -29.60
CA LYS A 65 1.46 -11.87 -29.18
C LYS A 65 2.58 -12.78 -28.73
N GLU A 66 3.81 -12.42 -29.05
CA GLU A 66 5.00 -13.20 -28.71
C GLU A 66 5.56 -12.78 -27.36
N TYR A 67 5.90 -13.78 -26.52
CA TYR A 67 6.53 -13.59 -25.23
C TYR A 67 7.65 -14.60 -25.03
N LYS A 68 8.73 -14.16 -24.38
CA LYS A 68 9.89 -14.99 -24.05
C LYS A 68 9.92 -15.27 -22.56
N TYR A 69 10.17 -16.53 -22.20
CA TYR A 69 10.30 -16.96 -20.82
C TYR A 69 11.61 -17.73 -20.65
N ASP A 70 12.48 -17.25 -19.78
CA ASP A 70 13.73 -17.90 -19.40
C ASP A 70 13.45 -19.20 -18.64
N TRP A 71 14.31 -20.22 -18.83
CA TRP A 71 14.13 -21.52 -18.17
C TRP A 71 14.27 -21.42 -16.66
N ILE A 72 15.21 -20.60 -16.15
CA ILE A 72 15.38 -20.38 -14.71
C ILE A 72 14.12 -19.74 -14.14
N PHE A 73 13.58 -18.71 -14.82
CA PHE A 73 12.32 -18.06 -14.39
C PHE A 73 11.17 -19.08 -14.31
N LEU A 74 10.98 -19.90 -15.34
CA LEU A 74 9.91 -20.91 -15.32
C LEU A 74 10.14 -21.92 -14.20
N ARG A 75 11.37 -22.50 -14.08
CA ARG A 75 11.66 -23.48 -13.02
C ARG A 75 11.45 -22.87 -11.62
N ASP A 76 11.88 -21.65 -11.41
CA ASP A 76 11.76 -20.93 -10.15
C ASP A 76 10.32 -20.62 -9.78
N SER A 77 9.46 -20.47 -10.76
CA SER A 77 8.04 -20.10 -10.61
C SER A 77 7.09 -21.30 -10.60
N CYS A 78 7.59 -22.54 -10.48
CA CYS A 78 6.76 -23.73 -10.45
C CYS A 78 5.79 -23.73 -9.27
N GLN A 79 4.49 -23.95 -9.53
CA GLN A 79 3.42 -23.89 -8.52
C GLN A 79 2.97 -25.26 -7.99
N CYS A 80 3.70 -26.34 -8.34
CA CYS A 80 3.34 -27.69 -7.86
C CYS A 80 3.56 -27.83 -6.33
N HIS A 81 2.92 -28.83 -5.73
CA HIS A 81 3.01 -29.10 -4.29
C HIS A 81 4.41 -29.49 -3.80
N GLN A 82 5.34 -29.88 -4.67
CA GLN A 82 6.74 -30.12 -4.34
C GLN A 82 7.55 -28.80 -4.29
N CYS A 83 7.08 -27.74 -4.92
CA CYS A 83 7.74 -26.44 -4.97
C CYS A 83 7.14 -25.40 -4.03
N ILE A 84 5.82 -25.49 -3.78
CA ILE A 84 5.07 -24.57 -2.94
C ILE A 84 4.31 -25.37 -1.89
N ASP A 85 4.51 -25.05 -0.63
CA ASP A 85 3.72 -25.62 0.46
C ASP A 85 2.26 -25.23 0.34
N LEU A 86 1.36 -26.21 0.41
CA LEU A 86 -0.07 -26.00 0.18
C LEU A 86 -0.76 -25.18 1.27
N SER A 87 -0.25 -25.22 2.50
CA SER A 87 -0.81 -24.51 3.64
C SER A 87 -0.29 -23.08 3.72
N THR A 88 1.03 -22.92 3.72
CA THR A 88 1.70 -21.63 3.91
C THR A 88 1.81 -20.83 2.63
N LYS A 89 1.63 -21.46 1.46
CA LYS A 89 1.86 -20.87 0.13
C LYS A 89 3.30 -20.36 -0.08
N GLN A 90 4.23 -20.87 0.70
CA GLN A 90 5.64 -20.49 0.65
C GLN A 90 6.43 -21.47 -0.20
N LYS A 91 7.51 -20.98 -0.81
CA LYS A 91 8.44 -21.74 -1.61
C LYS A 91 9.25 -22.71 -0.73
N LEU A 92 9.45 -23.94 -1.19
CA LEU A 92 10.13 -25.02 -0.46
C LEU A 92 11.62 -25.19 -0.82
N TYR A 93 12.17 -24.36 -1.71
CA TYR A 93 13.57 -24.39 -2.13
C TYR A 93 14.08 -22.96 -2.39
N ASN A 94 15.38 -22.80 -2.54
CA ASN A 94 15.98 -21.50 -2.85
C ASN A 94 16.09 -21.30 -4.37
N THR A 95 15.85 -20.09 -4.86
CA THR A 95 16.09 -19.73 -6.27
C THR A 95 17.52 -20.07 -6.72
N THR A 96 18.49 -19.94 -5.83
CA THR A 96 19.91 -20.24 -6.06
C THR A 96 20.23 -21.73 -6.19
N ASP A 97 19.29 -22.62 -5.85
CA ASP A 97 19.46 -24.07 -6.03
C ASP A 97 19.17 -24.52 -7.48
N ILE A 98 18.68 -23.62 -8.33
CA ILE A 98 18.41 -23.91 -9.75
C ILE A 98 19.72 -23.85 -10.54
N PRO A 99 20.12 -24.93 -11.25
CA PRO A 99 21.29 -24.90 -12.12
C PRO A 99 21.16 -23.86 -13.23
N LEU A 100 22.23 -23.12 -13.52
CA LEU A 100 22.22 -22.15 -14.64
C LEU A 100 22.02 -22.82 -16.01
N THR A 101 22.28 -24.12 -16.10
CA THR A 101 22.12 -24.96 -17.30
C THR A 101 20.75 -25.65 -17.37
N ILE A 102 19.82 -25.29 -16.47
CA ILE A 102 18.45 -25.85 -16.46
C ILE A 102 17.76 -25.63 -17.80
N SER A 103 17.20 -26.68 -18.37
CA SER A 103 16.45 -26.63 -19.62
C SER A 103 15.42 -27.78 -19.66
N PRO A 104 14.49 -27.80 -20.60
CA PRO A 104 13.68 -28.99 -20.84
C PRO A 104 14.54 -30.19 -21.27
N GLN A 105 14.05 -31.37 -20.98
CA GLN A 105 14.65 -32.61 -21.55
C GLN A 105 14.64 -32.54 -23.08
N GLN A 106 15.71 -33.08 -23.68
CA GLN A 106 15.81 -33.11 -25.15
C GLN A 106 14.65 -33.88 -25.78
N GLN A 107 14.17 -33.35 -26.90
CA GLN A 107 13.13 -33.91 -27.79
C GLN A 107 11.70 -34.02 -27.25
N THR A 108 11.47 -34.27 -25.95
CA THR A 108 10.14 -34.54 -25.40
C THR A 108 9.79 -33.69 -24.17
N GLY A 109 10.73 -32.88 -23.70
CA GLY A 109 10.63 -32.18 -22.41
C GLY A 109 9.69 -30.98 -22.39
N ILE A 110 9.11 -30.58 -23.53
CA ILE A 110 8.18 -29.41 -23.62
C ILE A 110 6.99 -29.76 -24.52
N LYS A 111 5.79 -29.43 -24.06
CA LYS A 111 4.53 -29.62 -24.80
C LYS A 111 3.51 -28.56 -24.45
N ILE A 112 2.60 -28.30 -25.39
CA ILE A 112 1.38 -27.56 -25.13
C ILE A 112 0.22 -28.56 -25.05
N LEU A 113 -0.45 -28.56 -23.90
CA LEU A 113 -1.62 -29.40 -23.65
C LEU A 113 -2.88 -28.56 -23.85
N ASN A 114 -3.86 -29.09 -24.62
CA ASN A 114 -5.18 -28.49 -24.87
C ASN A 114 -5.12 -26.99 -25.29
N ASN A 115 -4.06 -26.57 -25.95
CA ASN A 115 -3.78 -25.18 -26.39
C ASN A 115 -3.80 -24.13 -25.26
N ASN A 116 -3.67 -24.51 -23.99
CA ASN A 116 -3.75 -23.60 -22.87
C ASN A 116 -2.81 -23.89 -21.68
N ILE A 117 -2.05 -24.98 -21.73
CA ILE A 117 -1.10 -25.36 -20.66
C ILE A 117 0.25 -25.65 -21.29
N LEU A 118 1.30 -24.99 -20.78
CA LEU A 118 2.69 -25.34 -21.04
C LEU A 118 3.12 -26.40 -20.03
N GLU A 119 3.53 -27.58 -20.55
CA GLU A 119 4.10 -28.68 -19.78
C GLU A 119 5.60 -28.76 -20.01
N ILE A 120 6.38 -28.85 -18.92
CA ILE A 120 7.84 -28.94 -18.97
C ILE A 120 8.33 -30.07 -18.08
N TYR A 121 9.11 -30.98 -18.66
CA TYR A 121 9.93 -31.97 -17.96
C TYR A 121 11.37 -31.46 -17.97
N TRP A 122 11.95 -31.21 -16.79
CA TRP A 122 13.27 -30.62 -16.66
C TRP A 122 14.40 -31.64 -16.82
N ASN A 123 15.52 -31.21 -17.38
CA ASN A 123 16.69 -32.09 -17.63
C ASN A 123 17.52 -32.35 -16.38
N GLN A 124 17.36 -31.55 -15.32
CA GLN A 124 18.17 -31.60 -14.10
C GLN A 124 17.29 -31.36 -12.86
N SER A 125 17.73 -31.94 -11.73
CA SER A 125 17.21 -31.61 -10.39
C SER A 125 17.82 -30.31 -9.86
N LEU A 126 17.34 -29.85 -8.70
CA LEU A 126 17.95 -28.72 -7.97
C LEU A 126 19.35 -29.20 -7.43
N LEU A 127 20.27 -28.26 -7.28
CA LEU A 127 21.66 -28.53 -6.89
C LEU A 127 21.80 -29.29 -5.57
N ASN A 128 20.86 -29.12 -4.64
CA ASN A 128 20.89 -29.73 -3.30
C ASN A 128 19.93 -30.94 -3.16
N GLU A 129 19.28 -31.37 -4.24
CA GLU A 129 18.40 -32.55 -4.21
C GLU A 129 19.20 -33.85 -4.34
N THR A 130 19.04 -34.75 -3.37
CA THR A 130 19.66 -36.09 -3.37
C THR A 130 18.92 -37.11 -4.23
N ASN A 131 17.66 -36.83 -4.58
CA ASN A 131 16.81 -37.69 -5.39
C ASN A 131 16.80 -37.24 -6.85
N SER A 132 17.25 -38.08 -7.75
CA SER A 132 17.33 -37.86 -9.21
C SER A 132 15.96 -37.90 -9.91
N HIS A 133 14.88 -37.49 -9.25
CA HIS A 133 13.57 -37.44 -9.89
C HIS A 133 13.49 -36.24 -10.82
N ILE A 134 13.16 -36.52 -12.08
CA ILE A 134 12.85 -35.49 -13.09
C ILE A 134 11.69 -34.67 -12.62
N HIS A 135 11.93 -33.37 -12.41
CA HIS A 135 10.87 -32.47 -12.01
C HIS A 135 9.96 -32.13 -13.19
N HIS A 136 8.66 -32.01 -12.91
CA HIS A 136 7.63 -31.72 -13.88
C HIS A 136 6.86 -30.45 -13.47
N SER A 137 6.69 -29.51 -14.40
CA SER A 137 6.01 -28.23 -14.17
C SER A 137 4.89 -28.01 -15.19
N LEU A 138 3.79 -27.42 -14.72
CA LEU A 138 2.64 -27.02 -15.53
C LEU A 138 2.37 -25.53 -15.34
N TYR A 139 2.16 -24.82 -16.46
CA TYR A 139 1.84 -23.38 -16.45
C TYR A 139 0.63 -23.16 -17.33
N SER A 140 -0.46 -22.62 -16.77
CA SER A 140 -1.63 -22.23 -17.56
C SER A 140 -1.31 -21.00 -18.43
N SER A 141 -2.02 -20.88 -19.56
CA SER A 141 -1.91 -19.71 -20.42
C SER A 141 -2.22 -18.39 -19.69
N THR A 142 -3.17 -18.42 -18.73
CA THR A 142 -3.50 -17.27 -17.88
C THR A 142 -2.31 -16.88 -16.99
N TRP A 143 -1.64 -17.87 -16.35
CA TRP A 143 -0.45 -17.61 -15.54
C TRP A 143 0.68 -17.03 -16.40
N LEU A 144 0.96 -17.64 -17.54
CA LEU A 144 1.96 -17.15 -18.49
C LEU A 144 1.67 -15.72 -18.92
N GLN A 145 0.43 -15.41 -19.28
CA GLN A 145 0.02 -14.06 -19.67
C GLN A 145 0.23 -13.06 -18.51
N THR A 146 -0.13 -13.43 -17.29
CA THR A 146 0.08 -12.60 -16.10
C THR A 146 1.54 -12.20 -15.94
N TYR A 147 2.45 -13.15 -16.15
CA TYR A 147 3.90 -12.92 -15.98
C TYR A 147 4.63 -12.58 -17.28
N SER A 148 3.93 -12.24 -18.34
CA SER A 148 4.53 -11.94 -19.65
C SER A 148 5.18 -10.56 -19.74
N THR A 149 4.69 -9.59 -18.96
CA THR A 149 5.20 -8.21 -18.94
C THR A 149 5.11 -7.61 -17.54
N LEU A 150 5.97 -6.63 -17.24
CA LEU A 150 5.91 -5.89 -15.98
C LEU A 150 4.52 -5.22 -15.78
N LYS A 151 3.92 -4.71 -16.86
CA LYS A 151 2.56 -4.13 -16.82
C LYS A 151 1.52 -5.14 -16.35
N ASN A 152 1.55 -6.36 -16.87
CA ASN A 152 0.61 -7.42 -16.48
C ASN A 152 0.83 -7.86 -15.03
N ILE A 153 2.10 -7.98 -14.60
CA ILE A 153 2.45 -8.28 -13.20
C ILE A 153 1.93 -7.17 -12.27
N THR A 154 2.16 -5.90 -12.62
CA THR A 154 1.71 -4.77 -11.82
C THR A 154 0.19 -4.77 -11.67
N ARG A 155 -0.53 -4.99 -12.77
CA ARG A 155 -1.99 -5.11 -12.77
C ARG A 155 -2.48 -6.29 -11.93
N SER A 156 -1.89 -7.48 -12.09
CA SER A 156 -2.27 -8.67 -11.31
C SER A 156 -2.11 -8.52 -9.80
N ARG A 157 -1.27 -7.58 -9.37
CA ARG A 157 -1.03 -7.21 -7.97
C ARG A 157 -1.87 -6.02 -7.50
N TYR A 158 -2.79 -5.52 -8.33
CA TYR A 158 -3.57 -4.30 -8.06
C TYR A 158 -2.68 -3.09 -7.72
N ASN A 159 -1.55 -2.94 -8.42
CA ASN A 159 -0.60 -1.83 -8.25
C ASN A 159 -0.59 -0.85 -9.43
N ASP A 160 -1.53 -0.97 -10.35
CA ASP A 160 -1.63 -0.16 -11.57
C ASP A 160 -2.62 1.02 -11.45
N ARG A 161 -3.27 1.19 -10.29
CA ARG A 161 -4.17 2.31 -10.04
C ARG A 161 -3.37 3.60 -9.90
N PRO A 162 -3.57 4.60 -10.77
CA PRO A 162 -2.82 5.86 -10.71
C PRO A 162 -3.28 6.73 -9.53
N PHE A 163 -2.36 7.57 -9.02
CA PHE A 163 -2.71 8.67 -8.13
C PHE A 163 -3.34 9.82 -8.91
N ILE A 164 -4.30 10.53 -8.30
CA ILE A 164 -4.93 11.71 -8.87
C ILE A 164 -4.37 12.94 -8.15
N ASN A 165 -3.46 13.64 -8.81
CA ASN A 165 -2.88 14.87 -8.29
C ASN A 165 -3.91 16.01 -8.32
N TRP A 166 -4.01 16.76 -7.23
CA TRP A 166 -5.05 17.78 -7.11
C TRP A 166 -4.52 19.15 -6.65
N ASN A 167 -5.24 20.19 -7.04
CA ASN A 167 -5.15 21.53 -6.50
C ASN A 167 -6.48 21.90 -5.80
N ARG A 168 -6.55 23.08 -5.17
CA ARG A 168 -7.74 23.56 -4.44
C ARG A 168 -9.01 23.44 -5.27
N LYS A 169 -9.00 23.95 -6.51
CA LYS A 169 -10.17 23.96 -7.39
C LYS A 169 -10.66 22.53 -7.70
N HIS A 170 -9.73 21.61 -7.96
CA HIS A 170 -10.09 20.23 -8.26
C HIS A 170 -10.65 19.51 -7.04
N ILE A 171 -9.95 19.54 -5.91
CA ILE A 171 -10.34 18.77 -4.72
C ILE A 171 -11.66 19.25 -4.11
N GLN A 172 -11.99 20.53 -4.22
CA GLN A 172 -13.26 21.09 -3.77
C GLN A 172 -14.49 20.59 -4.55
N GLN A 173 -14.30 20.01 -5.74
CA GLN A 173 -15.37 19.41 -6.54
C GLN A 173 -15.64 17.95 -6.16
N ILE A 174 -14.77 17.34 -5.37
CA ILE A 174 -14.87 15.94 -4.98
C ILE A 174 -15.49 15.83 -3.59
N ASN A 175 -16.55 15.04 -3.45
CA ASN A 175 -17.11 14.74 -2.14
C ASN A 175 -16.27 13.67 -1.43
N LEU A 176 -15.36 14.10 -0.58
CA LEU A 176 -14.47 13.24 0.22
C LEU A 176 -15.06 12.86 1.58
N HIS A 177 -16.31 13.24 1.87
CA HIS A 177 -16.99 12.99 3.14
C HIS A 177 -17.70 11.65 3.15
N ILE A 178 -17.51 10.88 4.21
CA ILE A 178 -18.11 9.56 4.43
C ILE A 178 -18.66 9.50 5.85
N GLN A 179 -19.89 9.01 6.02
CA GLN A 179 -20.50 8.86 7.33
C GLN A 179 -19.78 7.77 8.14
N CYS A 180 -19.57 8.01 9.45
CA CYS A 180 -18.86 7.07 10.33
C CYS A 180 -19.49 5.66 10.31
N ASN A 181 -20.84 5.57 10.37
CA ASN A 181 -21.52 4.29 10.29
C ASN A 181 -21.32 3.58 8.94
N ASP A 182 -21.32 4.34 7.83
CA ASP A 182 -21.04 3.79 6.52
C ASP A 182 -19.59 3.28 6.43
N TYR A 183 -18.65 4.06 6.93
CA TYR A 183 -17.25 3.65 6.98
C TYR A 183 -17.06 2.39 7.84
N LEU A 184 -17.72 2.28 9.01
CA LEU A 184 -17.53 1.17 9.95
C LEU A 184 -18.28 -0.11 9.55
N TYR A 185 -19.44 -0.01 8.89
CA TYR A 185 -20.34 -1.17 8.73
C TYR A 185 -20.71 -1.51 7.29
N SER A 186 -20.42 -0.64 6.32
CA SER A 186 -20.66 -0.91 4.91
C SER A 186 -19.35 -1.20 4.18
N ASP A 187 -19.15 -2.43 3.72
CA ASP A 187 -17.96 -2.80 2.94
C ASP A 187 -17.83 -1.99 1.64
N GLN A 188 -18.94 -1.69 0.96
CA GLN A 188 -18.95 -0.89 -0.26
C GLN A 188 -18.50 0.54 0.00
N LYS A 189 -19.00 1.19 1.06
CA LYS A 189 -18.61 2.55 1.44
C LYS A 189 -17.18 2.61 1.97
N PHE A 190 -16.78 1.60 2.72
CA PHE A 190 -15.40 1.46 3.17
C PHE A 190 -14.44 1.30 1.99
N TYR A 191 -14.79 0.50 0.98
CA TYR A 191 -14.01 0.39 -0.24
C TYR A 191 -13.91 1.74 -0.98
N THR A 192 -15.00 2.52 -1.01
CA THR A 192 -14.96 3.90 -1.55
C THR A 192 -13.97 4.76 -0.77
N ALA A 193 -13.95 4.66 0.57
CA ALA A 193 -12.99 5.36 1.42
C ALA A 193 -11.53 4.99 1.08
N LEU A 194 -11.25 3.69 0.95
CA LEU A 194 -9.92 3.21 0.58
C LEU A 194 -9.48 3.70 -0.80
N LYS A 195 -10.40 3.71 -1.78
CA LYS A 195 -10.13 4.27 -3.11
C LYS A 195 -9.79 5.77 -3.04
N TYR A 196 -10.58 6.56 -2.33
CA TYR A 196 -10.33 7.99 -2.19
C TYR A 196 -9.02 8.29 -1.47
N LEU A 197 -8.69 7.52 -0.43
CA LEU A 197 -7.39 7.61 0.23
C LEU A 197 -6.24 7.28 -0.73
N HIS A 198 -6.41 6.32 -1.62
CA HIS A 198 -5.41 6.05 -2.65
C HIS A 198 -5.35 7.18 -3.68
N ASP A 199 -6.48 7.53 -4.28
CA ASP A 199 -6.57 8.45 -5.40
C ASP A 199 -6.15 9.87 -5.02
N TYR A 200 -6.69 10.38 -3.91
CA TYR A 200 -6.54 11.78 -3.47
C TYR A 200 -5.65 11.96 -2.23
N GLY A 201 -5.36 10.90 -1.51
CA GLY A 201 -4.50 10.92 -0.33
C GLY A 201 -5.19 11.36 0.97
N LEU A 202 -6.46 11.80 0.95
CA LEU A 202 -7.20 12.20 2.14
C LEU A 202 -8.71 11.97 2.01
N ILE A 203 -9.39 11.78 3.16
CA ILE A 203 -10.84 11.73 3.30
C ILE A 203 -11.28 12.33 4.64
N PHE A 204 -12.57 12.65 4.76
CA PHE A 204 -13.20 13.10 5.98
C PHE A 204 -14.27 12.11 6.42
N ILE A 205 -14.26 11.73 7.69
CA ILE A 205 -15.31 10.91 8.29
C ILE A 205 -16.16 11.80 9.17
N ASP A 206 -17.46 11.86 8.89
CA ASP A 206 -18.42 12.66 9.62
C ASP A 206 -19.16 11.84 10.68
N ASN A 207 -19.67 12.52 11.72
CA ASN A 207 -20.41 11.94 12.83
C ASN A 207 -19.63 10.89 13.62
N VAL A 208 -18.34 11.15 13.86
CA VAL A 208 -17.42 10.33 14.66
C VAL A 208 -17.66 10.68 16.13
N GLN A 209 -18.64 10.02 16.77
CA GLN A 209 -18.98 10.28 18.15
C GLN A 209 -18.19 9.41 19.13
N GLY A 210 -17.77 10.01 20.26
CA GLY A 210 -17.06 9.35 21.33
C GLY A 210 -15.55 9.27 21.13
N GLU A 211 -14.82 9.42 22.21
CA GLU A 211 -13.37 9.57 22.25
C GLU A 211 -12.61 8.38 21.63
N PHE A 212 -13.09 7.17 21.84
CA PHE A 212 -12.43 5.95 21.38
C PHE A 212 -12.83 5.50 19.97
N THR A 213 -13.68 6.25 19.29
CA THR A 213 -14.14 5.87 17.94
C THR A 213 -13.04 5.97 16.90
N VAL A 214 -12.08 6.89 17.07
CA VAL A 214 -10.91 7.00 16.18
C VAL A 214 -10.12 5.68 16.13
N GLU A 215 -9.99 4.96 17.24
CA GLU A 215 -9.30 3.66 17.27
C GLU A 215 -10.02 2.64 16.38
N ARG A 216 -11.36 2.59 16.46
CA ARG A 216 -12.18 1.70 15.61
C ARG A 216 -12.05 2.04 14.12
N LEU A 217 -11.92 3.33 13.77
CA LEU A 217 -11.68 3.75 12.38
C LEU A 217 -10.36 3.18 11.87
N VAL A 218 -9.29 3.28 12.67
CA VAL A 218 -7.98 2.72 12.31
C VAL A 218 -8.04 1.21 12.22
N GLU A 219 -8.61 0.52 13.23
CA GLU A 219 -8.66 -0.94 13.33
C GLU A 219 -9.43 -1.59 12.16
N ARG A 220 -10.30 -0.85 11.47
CA ARG A 220 -10.93 -1.33 10.24
C ARG A 220 -9.94 -1.43 9.07
N ILE A 221 -8.91 -0.58 9.03
CA ILE A 221 -7.82 -0.66 8.04
C ILE A 221 -6.81 -1.73 8.47
N GLY A 222 -6.33 -1.63 9.71
CA GLY A 222 -5.32 -2.53 10.28
C GLY A 222 -4.92 -2.12 11.68
N GLU A 223 -3.79 -2.60 12.15
CA GLU A 223 -3.28 -2.34 13.49
C GLU A 223 -2.93 -0.86 13.68
N ILE A 224 -3.20 -0.36 14.89
CA ILE A 224 -2.77 0.97 15.30
C ILE A 224 -1.26 0.94 15.55
N ARG A 225 -0.54 1.87 14.95
CA ARG A 225 0.89 2.01 15.15
C ARG A 225 1.18 2.72 16.47
N HIS A 226 1.79 2.01 17.41
CA HIS A 226 2.31 2.62 18.63
C HIS A 226 3.55 3.47 18.33
N THR A 227 3.58 4.67 18.91
CA THR A 227 4.74 5.56 18.89
C THR A 227 5.12 5.94 20.32
N PHE A 228 6.14 6.78 20.48
CA PHE A 228 6.46 7.31 21.82
C PHE A 228 5.41 8.29 22.36
N TYR A 229 4.46 8.74 21.55
CA TYR A 229 3.26 9.48 21.99
C TYR A 229 2.16 8.55 22.53
N GLY A 230 2.30 7.23 22.38
CA GLY A 230 1.31 6.23 22.77
C GLY A 230 0.61 5.57 21.59
N LYS A 231 -0.46 4.83 21.89
CA LYS A 231 -1.39 4.25 20.90
C LYS A 231 -2.20 5.35 20.22
N THR A 232 -2.68 6.31 21.02
CA THR A 232 -3.32 7.55 20.61
C THR A 232 -2.67 8.72 21.35
N TRP A 233 -2.85 9.92 20.90
CA TRP A 233 -2.38 11.13 21.57
C TRP A 233 -3.38 12.26 21.43
N ASP A 234 -3.35 13.18 22.41
CA ASP A 234 -4.21 14.36 22.44
C ASP A 234 -3.45 15.59 21.93
N VAL A 235 -4.06 16.29 20.96
CA VAL A 235 -3.58 17.59 20.49
C VAL A 235 -4.44 18.68 21.14
N ARG A 236 -3.93 19.18 22.27
CA ARG A 236 -4.51 20.28 23.06
C ARG A 236 -3.48 21.37 23.28
N ASN A 237 -3.91 22.58 23.49
CA ASN A 237 -3.02 23.65 23.93
C ASN A 237 -2.62 23.42 25.38
N ILE A 238 -1.33 23.20 25.63
CA ILE A 238 -0.77 22.96 26.97
C ILE A 238 0.42 23.87 27.24
N GLN A 239 0.58 24.27 28.51
CA GLN A 239 1.78 24.95 28.94
C GLN A 239 2.98 24.01 28.91
N GLN A 240 4.18 24.54 28.57
CA GLN A 240 5.42 23.76 28.43
C GLN A 240 5.29 22.56 27.46
N ALA A 241 4.70 22.83 26.31
CA ALA A 241 4.49 21.82 25.28
C ALA A 241 5.80 21.18 24.81
N ILE A 242 5.83 19.85 24.71
CA ILE A 242 6.97 19.08 24.19
C ILE A 242 6.98 19.03 22.65
N ASN A 243 5.91 19.49 22.01
CA ASN A 243 5.74 19.58 20.56
C ASN A 243 4.99 20.86 20.20
N VAL A 244 5.36 21.53 19.11
CA VAL A 244 4.72 22.75 18.62
C VAL A 244 3.24 22.52 18.29
N ALA A 245 2.82 21.31 17.94
CA ALA A 245 1.43 20.93 17.72
C ALA A 245 0.52 21.15 18.94
N TYR A 246 1.12 21.16 20.15
CA TYR A 246 0.41 21.39 21.43
C TYR A 246 0.38 22.87 21.86
N THR A 247 0.67 23.78 20.95
CA THR A 247 0.60 25.23 21.15
C THR A 247 -0.53 25.84 20.35
N SER A 248 -0.83 27.13 20.56
CA SER A 248 -1.80 27.90 19.76
C SER A 248 -1.19 28.54 18.51
N GLN A 249 0.13 28.48 18.34
CA GLN A 249 0.85 29.10 17.23
C GLN A 249 0.53 28.41 15.88
N ARG A 250 0.76 29.14 14.78
CA ARG A 250 0.73 28.54 13.44
C ARG A 250 1.69 27.35 13.38
N LEU A 251 1.21 26.22 12.90
CA LEU A 251 2.02 25.06 12.56
C LEU A 251 2.04 24.95 11.04
N GLY A 252 3.21 25.21 10.44
CA GLY A 252 3.39 25.19 8.97
C GLY A 252 3.24 23.80 8.36
N LEU A 253 3.23 23.74 7.04
CA LEU A 253 3.13 22.48 6.29
C LEU A 253 4.24 21.50 6.68
N HIS A 254 3.85 20.28 7.03
CA HIS A 254 4.77 19.23 7.45
C HIS A 254 4.15 17.84 7.29
N MET A 255 5.02 16.84 7.38
CA MET A 255 4.69 15.42 7.57
C MET A 255 5.22 14.98 8.92
N ASP A 256 4.47 14.10 9.59
CA ASP A 256 4.82 13.65 10.93
C ASP A 256 5.90 12.58 10.94
N LEU A 257 6.73 12.60 12.01
CA LEU A 257 7.65 11.54 12.42
C LEU A 257 8.71 11.18 11.36
N LEU A 258 9.15 12.15 10.54
CA LEU A 258 10.18 11.91 9.51
C LEU A 258 11.55 11.56 10.10
N TYR A 259 11.76 11.75 11.38
CA TYR A 259 12.94 11.31 12.12
C TYR A 259 12.89 9.82 12.51
N PHE A 260 11.81 9.10 12.20
CA PHE A 260 11.75 7.64 12.27
C PHE A 260 12.33 7.04 10.99
N GLU A 261 12.97 5.89 11.09
CA GLU A 261 13.41 5.12 9.92
C GLU A 261 12.22 4.71 9.04
N ALA A 262 11.12 4.28 9.64
CA ALA A 262 9.85 4.04 8.97
C ALA A 262 8.78 4.99 9.53
N PRO A 263 8.52 6.16 8.94
CA PRO A 263 7.43 7.04 9.34
C PRO A 263 6.06 6.39 9.13
N PRO A 264 5.03 6.77 9.92
CA PRO A 264 3.68 6.21 9.75
C PRO A 264 3.09 6.52 8.37
N GLY A 265 2.27 5.59 7.88
CA GLY A 265 1.64 5.67 6.56
C GLY A 265 0.41 6.56 6.53
N LEU A 266 -0.58 6.26 7.37
CA LEU A 266 -1.79 7.08 7.52
C LEU A 266 -1.82 7.75 8.88
N GLN A 267 -2.32 8.98 8.90
CA GLN A 267 -2.62 9.75 10.10
C GLN A 267 -4.12 10.00 10.18
N PHE A 268 -4.64 9.89 11.40
CA PHE A 268 -6.02 10.15 11.77
C PHE A 268 -6.02 11.30 12.77
N LEU A 269 -6.85 12.31 12.54
CA LEU A 269 -7.07 13.42 13.48
C LEU A 269 -8.58 13.58 13.68
N HIS A 270 -9.08 13.14 14.83
CA HIS A 270 -10.47 13.23 15.23
C HIS A 270 -10.69 14.48 16.09
N SER A 271 -11.58 15.35 15.67
CA SER A 271 -11.95 16.56 16.37
C SER A 271 -13.03 16.27 17.43
N LEU A 272 -12.60 16.20 18.68
CA LEU A 272 -13.50 15.99 19.84
C LEU A 272 -14.16 17.30 20.29
N VAL A 273 -13.40 18.39 20.25
CA VAL A 273 -13.87 19.75 20.54
C VAL A 273 -13.12 20.71 19.61
N ASN A 274 -13.84 21.63 18.99
CA ASN A 274 -13.24 22.70 18.20
C ASN A 274 -14.18 23.90 18.12
N ASN A 275 -14.11 24.76 19.12
CA ASN A 275 -14.95 25.98 19.23
C ASN A 275 -14.10 27.24 19.43
N VAL A 276 -12.82 27.20 19.08
CA VAL A 276 -11.90 28.34 19.12
C VAL A 276 -12.07 29.22 17.89
N ASN A 277 -11.71 30.52 18.02
CA ASN A 277 -11.58 31.42 16.89
C ASN A 277 -10.25 31.13 16.16
N GLY A 278 -10.31 30.85 14.87
CA GLY A 278 -9.14 30.44 14.05
C GLY A 278 -8.90 28.93 14.04
N GLY A 279 -7.63 28.51 13.90
CA GLY A 279 -7.23 27.11 13.96
C GLY A 279 -7.64 26.28 12.74
N ALA A 280 -7.90 26.90 11.59
CA ALA A 280 -8.17 26.20 10.35
C ALA A 280 -7.05 25.22 10.00
N SER A 281 -7.39 23.99 9.63
CA SER A 281 -6.47 23.01 9.08
C SER A 281 -6.37 23.20 7.57
N TYR A 282 -5.18 23.02 7.02
CA TYR A 282 -5.00 23.04 5.58
C TYR A 282 -4.07 21.90 5.11
N TYR A 283 -4.36 21.41 3.90
CA TYR A 283 -3.75 20.21 3.33
C TYR A 283 -3.26 20.54 1.92
N VAL A 284 -2.13 19.90 1.53
CA VAL A 284 -1.53 20.07 0.19
C VAL A 284 -1.12 18.72 -0.35
N ASP A 285 -1.44 18.45 -1.63
CA ASP A 285 -0.91 17.30 -2.35
C ASP A 285 0.54 17.56 -2.77
N ALA A 286 1.49 17.04 -2.00
CA ALA A 286 2.90 17.21 -2.26
C ALA A 286 3.36 16.50 -3.54
N PHE A 287 2.65 15.44 -3.98
CA PHE A 287 2.93 14.77 -5.26
C PHE A 287 2.69 15.72 -6.44
N ARG A 288 1.57 16.47 -6.39
CA ARG A 288 1.31 17.51 -7.40
C ARG A 288 2.43 18.54 -7.46
N ALA A 289 2.85 19.07 -6.32
CA ALA A 289 3.92 20.07 -6.26
C ALA A 289 5.23 19.52 -6.85
N ALA A 290 5.58 18.27 -6.52
CA ALA A 290 6.76 17.61 -7.05
C ALA A 290 6.66 17.35 -8.56
N GLU A 291 5.48 16.95 -9.08
CA GLU A 291 5.29 16.77 -10.53
C GLU A 291 5.34 18.10 -11.31
N ILE A 292 4.84 19.20 -10.75
CA ILE A 292 5.02 20.54 -11.34
C ILE A 292 6.51 20.90 -11.38
N LEU A 293 7.24 20.62 -10.30
CA LEU A 293 8.69 20.84 -10.27
C LEU A 293 9.42 19.99 -11.32
N ARG A 294 9.06 18.69 -11.43
CA ARG A 294 9.62 17.77 -12.43
C ARG A 294 9.46 18.32 -13.86
N GLN A 295 8.29 18.89 -14.17
CA GLN A 295 7.97 19.42 -15.48
C GLN A 295 8.67 20.76 -15.77
N ASN A 296 8.76 21.64 -14.78
CA ASN A 296 9.23 23.03 -14.99
C ASN A 296 10.73 23.20 -14.75
N ASP A 297 11.35 22.42 -13.84
CA ASP A 297 12.78 22.44 -13.51
C ASP A 297 13.26 21.03 -13.15
N PRO A 298 13.53 20.17 -14.17
CA PRO A 298 13.99 18.80 -13.94
C PRO A 298 15.29 18.71 -13.14
N GLU A 299 16.21 19.69 -13.26
CA GLU A 299 17.46 19.72 -12.46
C GLU A 299 17.13 19.90 -10.97
N ALA A 300 16.23 20.82 -10.64
CA ALA A 300 15.77 21.01 -9.28
C ALA A 300 15.06 19.78 -8.72
N PHE A 301 14.27 19.09 -9.54
CA PHE A 301 13.61 17.86 -9.16
C PHE A 301 14.61 16.75 -8.80
N GLU A 302 15.62 16.50 -9.65
CA GLU A 302 16.65 15.48 -9.42
C GLU A 302 17.49 15.77 -8.16
N ILE A 303 17.79 17.04 -7.89
CA ILE A 303 18.48 17.44 -6.66
C ILE A 303 17.62 17.10 -5.44
N LEU A 304 16.30 17.34 -5.45
CA LEU A 304 15.42 16.96 -4.37
C LEU A 304 15.25 15.43 -4.22
N CYS A 305 15.53 14.66 -5.27
CA CYS A 305 15.54 13.19 -5.23
C CYS A 305 16.85 12.62 -4.64
N SER A 306 17.91 13.38 -4.56
CA SER A 306 19.25 12.87 -4.20
C SER A 306 19.86 13.55 -2.98
N TYR A 307 19.59 14.84 -2.74
CA TYR A 307 20.24 15.59 -1.67
C TYR A 307 19.73 15.15 -0.29
N PRO A 308 20.64 14.79 0.66
CA PRO A 308 20.26 14.29 1.97
C PRO A 308 19.76 15.43 2.87
N VAL A 309 18.59 15.22 3.49
CA VAL A 309 18.00 16.07 4.53
C VAL A 309 17.81 15.23 5.77
N THR A 310 18.39 15.68 6.91
CA THR A 310 18.24 14.99 8.19
C THR A 310 17.09 15.59 8.98
N PHE A 311 16.25 14.72 9.51
CA PHE A 311 15.20 15.06 10.45
C PHE A 311 15.58 14.52 11.83
N HIS A 312 15.31 15.29 12.89
CA HIS A 312 15.64 14.88 14.26
C HIS A 312 14.53 15.24 15.25
N TYR A 313 14.48 14.50 16.34
CA TYR A 313 13.72 14.82 17.54
C TYR A 313 14.59 14.51 18.76
N ARG A 314 15.04 15.56 19.46
CA ARG A 314 15.86 15.43 20.66
C ARG A 314 15.20 16.17 21.81
N ASN A 315 14.22 15.53 22.46
CA ASN A 315 13.45 16.09 23.58
C ASN A 315 12.82 14.96 24.39
N ALA A 316 12.35 15.25 25.61
CA ALA A 316 11.62 14.34 26.50
C ALA A 316 12.31 12.96 26.67
N GLY A 317 13.65 12.93 26.79
CA GLY A 317 14.44 11.70 26.94
C GLY A 317 14.53 10.85 25.66
N ARG A 318 14.17 11.39 24.50
CA ARG A 318 14.25 10.72 23.20
C ARG A 318 15.31 11.38 22.32
N HIS A 319 15.95 10.56 21.49
CA HIS A 319 16.90 11.01 20.48
C HIS A 319 16.70 10.18 19.21
N TYR A 320 15.82 10.67 18.32
CA TYR A 320 15.57 10.09 17.01
C TYR A 320 16.20 10.97 15.95
N HIS A 321 16.76 10.37 14.91
CA HIS A 321 17.18 11.07 13.69
C HIS A 321 17.15 10.11 12.51
N PHE A 322 16.88 10.63 11.34
CA PHE A 322 16.96 9.88 10.09
C PHE A 322 17.20 10.81 8.91
N THR A 323 18.08 10.40 7.99
CA THR A 323 18.45 11.18 6.79
C THR A 323 17.81 10.57 5.55
N ARG A 324 17.18 11.42 4.73
CA ARG A 324 16.47 11.01 3.51
C ARG A 324 16.33 12.17 2.53
N PRO A 325 16.21 11.92 1.19
CA PRO A 325 15.92 13.00 0.24
C PRO A 325 14.49 13.51 0.39
N THR A 326 14.21 14.69 -0.14
CA THR A 326 12.86 15.30 -0.11
C THR A 326 11.87 14.51 -0.95
N ILE A 327 12.27 14.06 -2.15
CA ILE A 327 11.44 13.29 -3.08
C ILE A 327 12.02 11.88 -3.21
N VAL A 328 11.18 10.86 -3.09
CA VAL A 328 11.57 9.47 -3.29
C VAL A 328 10.74 8.86 -4.42
N LEU A 329 11.43 8.27 -5.39
CA LEU A 329 10.81 7.62 -6.55
C LEU A 329 10.69 6.12 -6.34
N ASN A 330 9.62 5.55 -6.84
CA ASN A 330 9.53 4.10 -6.99
C ASN A 330 10.31 3.66 -8.22
N ARG A 331 11.58 3.33 -8.02
CA ARG A 331 12.50 2.90 -9.09
C ARG A 331 12.14 1.55 -9.73
N TYR A 332 11.22 0.83 -9.13
CA TYR A 332 10.73 -0.47 -9.62
C TYR A 332 9.39 -0.36 -10.33
N SER A 333 8.81 0.85 -10.44
CA SER A 333 7.62 1.10 -11.23
C SER A 333 7.96 1.37 -12.70
N LEU A 334 6.97 1.22 -13.57
CA LEU A 334 7.11 1.43 -15.02
C LEU A 334 7.45 2.87 -15.41
N ASP A 335 7.01 3.82 -14.59
CA ASP A 335 7.00 5.26 -14.89
C ASP A 335 7.81 6.10 -13.89
N ASN A 336 8.59 5.45 -13.00
CA ASN A 336 9.33 6.13 -11.93
C ASN A 336 8.46 7.16 -11.19
N HIS A 337 7.20 6.78 -10.86
CA HIS A 337 6.31 7.68 -10.12
C HIS A 337 6.85 7.99 -8.72
N ILE A 338 6.36 9.07 -8.14
CA ILE A 338 6.72 9.46 -6.77
C ILE A 338 6.14 8.43 -5.81
N ASP A 339 7.00 7.81 -5.00
CA ASP A 339 6.60 6.87 -3.95
C ASP A 339 6.17 7.63 -2.69
N HIS A 340 7.00 8.60 -2.27
CA HIS A 340 6.68 9.45 -1.14
C HIS A 340 7.50 10.74 -1.10
N ILE A 341 7.05 11.69 -0.28
CA ILE A 341 7.70 12.97 -0.01
C ILE A 341 8.15 13.02 1.45
N ASN A 342 9.24 13.75 1.71
CA ASN A 342 9.75 14.05 3.04
C ASN A 342 9.93 15.56 3.20
N TYR A 343 9.02 16.20 3.92
CA TYR A 343 9.06 17.63 4.19
C TYR A 343 8.51 17.91 5.59
N SER A 344 9.38 18.38 6.49
CA SER A 344 8.98 18.68 7.88
C SER A 344 9.94 19.72 8.50
N PRO A 345 9.81 21.00 8.14
CA PRO A 345 10.68 22.06 8.64
C PRO A 345 10.82 22.12 10.17
N PRO A 346 9.75 21.86 10.98
CA PRO A 346 9.89 21.90 12.44
C PRO A 346 10.86 20.87 13.01
N PHE A 347 11.14 19.79 12.29
CA PHE A 347 12.00 18.69 12.71
C PHE A 347 13.26 18.55 11.86
N GLN A 348 13.54 19.52 10.99
CA GLN A 348 14.75 19.49 10.18
C GLN A 348 15.97 19.79 11.06
N ALA A 349 16.96 18.89 11.02
CA ALA A 349 18.26 19.06 11.66
C ALA A 349 19.18 19.99 10.82
N PRO A 350 20.29 20.47 11.37
CA PRO A 350 21.38 21.02 10.57
C PRO A 350 21.81 20.03 9.48
N PHE A 351 22.17 20.54 8.32
CA PHE A 351 22.61 19.69 7.22
C PHE A 351 23.92 18.99 7.56
N GLU A 352 23.98 17.68 7.33
CA GLU A 352 25.14 16.81 7.60
C GLU A 352 26.05 16.69 6.35
N SER A 353 25.63 17.23 5.21
CA SER A 353 26.41 17.26 3.98
C SER A 353 27.42 18.40 3.98
N ASP A 354 28.43 18.32 3.07
CA ASP A 354 29.38 19.40 2.86
C ASP A 354 28.68 20.63 2.25
N THR A 355 28.27 21.56 3.11
CA THR A 355 27.56 22.78 2.74
C THR A 355 28.44 23.83 2.05
N SER A 356 29.75 23.59 1.95
CA SER A 356 30.67 24.47 1.21
C SER A 356 30.58 24.25 -0.30
N LYS A 357 30.04 23.13 -0.75
CA LYS A 357 29.90 22.80 -2.18
C LYS A 357 28.75 23.52 -2.86
N SER A 358 28.85 23.69 -4.14
CA SER A 358 27.83 24.37 -4.98
C SER A 358 26.49 23.64 -4.97
N GLU A 359 26.49 22.32 -4.78
CA GLU A 359 25.31 21.45 -4.68
C GLU A 359 24.37 21.88 -3.53
N PHE A 360 24.89 22.36 -2.41
CA PHE A 360 24.06 22.87 -1.33
C PHE A 360 23.23 24.07 -1.76
N ARG A 361 23.81 25.03 -2.48
CA ARG A 361 23.07 26.20 -2.98
C ARG A 361 22.03 25.81 -4.05
N LYS A 362 22.37 24.86 -4.90
CA LYS A 362 21.41 24.29 -5.87
C LYS A 362 20.25 23.60 -5.16
N PHE A 363 20.53 22.80 -4.13
CA PHE A 363 19.51 22.20 -3.29
C PHE A 363 18.62 23.26 -2.63
N ILE A 364 19.18 24.29 -1.99
CA ILE A 364 18.40 25.34 -1.35
C ILE A 364 17.47 26.05 -2.36
N ARG A 365 17.95 26.34 -3.57
CA ARG A 365 17.11 26.92 -4.64
C ARG A 365 15.97 25.98 -5.02
N ALA A 366 16.23 24.70 -5.23
CA ALA A 366 15.22 23.68 -5.54
C ALA A 366 14.19 23.53 -4.41
N PHE A 367 14.68 23.53 -3.17
CA PHE A 367 13.85 23.43 -1.97
C PHE A 367 12.96 24.66 -1.75
N GLN A 368 13.48 25.87 -2.08
CA GLN A 368 12.68 27.11 -2.11
C GLN A 368 11.58 27.03 -3.17
N TYR A 369 11.88 26.55 -4.38
CA TYR A 369 10.87 26.40 -5.42
C TYR A 369 9.79 25.40 -5.01
N PHE A 370 10.15 24.26 -4.43
CA PHE A 370 9.18 23.31 -3.89
C PHE A 370 8.32 23.94 -2.79
N ARG A 371 8.92 24.69 -1.86
CA ARG A 371 8.20 25.45 -0.83
C ARG A 371 7.20 26.42 -1.46
N ASP A 372 7.59 27.18 -2.48
CA ASP A 372 6.70 28.16 -3.11
C ASP A 372 5.49 27.48 -3.77
N LEU A 373 5.68 26.29 -4.35
CA LEU A 373 4.59 25.47 -4.90
C LEU A 373 3.61 24.98 -3.81
N ILE A 374 4.10 24.53 -2.67
CA ILE A 374 3.24 24.03 -1.59
C ILE A 374 2.60 25.14 -0.78
N GLU A 375 3.20 26.32 -0.67
CA GLU A 375 2.64 27.50 0.03
C GLU A 375 1.69 28.31 -0.86
N ASP A 376 1.60 28.04 -2.17
CA ASP A 376 0.62 28.64 -3.05
C ASP A 376 -0.81 28.25 -2.60
N GLN A 377 -1.62 29.25 -2.26
CA GLN A 377 -3.00 29.06 -1.80
C GLN A 377 -3.89 28.31 -2.79
N ASN A 378 -3.57 28.35 -4.09
CA ASN A 378 -4.27 27.56 -5.11
C ASN A 378 -4.04 26.06 -4.98
N ASN A 379 -3.01 25.65 -4.26
CA ASN A 379 -2.71 24.25 -3.97
C ASN A 379 -3.18 23.79 -2.57
N GLN A 380 -3.76 24.69 -1.76
CA GLN A 380 -4.16 24.42 -0.38
C GLN A 380 -5.67 24.16 -0.26
N LEU A 381 -6.05 23.02 0.29
CA LEU A 381 -7.41 22.77 0.80
C LEU A 381 -7.45 23.23 2.26
N GLU A 382 -8.10 24.34 2.54
CA GLU A 382 -8.23 24.89 3.89
C GLU A 382 -9.69 24.77 4.39
N LEU A 383 -9.86 24.30 5.63
CA LEU A 383 -11.15 24.13 6.28
C LEU A 383 -11.03 24.15 7.81
N ILE A 384 -12.13 24.40 8.49
CA ILE A 384 -12.24 24.10 9.92
C ILE A 384 -12.67 22.63 10.06
N LEU A 385 -11.89 21.83 10.79
CA LEU A 385 -12.30 20.48 11.15
C LEU A 385 -13.31 20.59 12.30
N GLU A 386 -14.58 20.36 11.98
CA GLU A 386 -15.67 20.53 12.94
C GLU A 386 -15.65 19.43 14.02
N LYS A 387 -16.35 19.68 15.15
CA LYS A 387 -16.56 18.65 16.17
C LYS A 387 -17.17 17.39 15.54
N ASP A 388 -16.75 16.24 16.04
CA ASP A 388 -17.17 14.91 15.59
C ASP A 388 -16.81 14.61 14.12
N GLN A 389 -15.82 15.30 13.55
CA GLN A 389 -15.19 14.94 12.28
C GLN A 389 -13.81 14.33 12.51
N CYS A 390 -13.45 13.36 11.67
CA CYS A 390 -12.11 12.80 11.62
C CYS A 390 -11.55 12.91 10.19
N VAL A 391 -10.41 13.57 10.03
CA VAL A 391 -9.65 13.52 8.78
C VAL A 391 -8.70 12.33 8.83
N ILE A 392 -8.60 11.61 7.69
CA ILE A 392 -7.64 10.52 7.47
C ILE A 392 -6.83 10.89 6.23
N PHE A 393 -5.51 10.86 6.33
CA PHE A 393 -4.65 11.19 5.19
C PHE A 393 -3.34 10.40 5.15
N GLN A 394 -2.79 10.29 3.94
CA GLN A 394 -1.47 9.68 3.71
C GLN A 394 -0.38 10.65 4.17
N ASN A 395 0.25 10.36 5.30
CA ASN A 395 1.31 11.17 5.89
C ASN A 395 2.58 11.27 5.03
N ARG A 396 2.69 10.45 4.00
CA ARG A 396 3.85 10.44 3.07
C ARG A 396 3.56 11.09 1.72
N ARG A 397 2.33 11.62 1.55
CA ARG A 397 1.86 12.33 0.35
C ARG A 397 1.26 13.68 0.68
N ILE A 398 0.43 13.76 1.71
CA ILE A 398 -0.31 14.96 2.07
C ILE A 398 0.42 15.72 3.15
N LEU A 399 0.84 16.93 2.82
CA LEU A 399 1.30 17.91 3.80
C LEU A 399 0.10 18.45 4.55
N HIS A 400 0.21 18.55 5.86
CA HIS A 400 -0.81 19.12 6.71
C HIS A 400 -0.27 20.25 7.58
N ALA A 401 -1.17 21.14 7.96
CA ALA A 401 -0.82 22.34 8.69
C ALA A 401 -2.03 22.89 9.44
N ARG A 402 -1.78 23.86 10.32
CA ARG A 402 -2.81 24.54 11.09
C ARG A 402 -2.51 26.02 11.20
N ARG A 403 -3.52 26.87 10.97
CA ARG A 403 -3.46 28.29 11.28
C ARG A 403 -3.39 28.50 12.80
N GLU A 404 -2.91 29.62 13.21
CA GLU A 404 -2.98 30.06 14.62
C GLU A 404 -4.45 30.16 15.09
N PHE A 405 -4.68 30.04 16.37
CA PHE A 405 -5.98 30.23 17.00
C PHE A 405 -5.86 30.97 18.33
N ASP A 406 -6.94 31.61 18.74
CA ASP A 406 -7.05 32.28 20.03
C ASP A 406 -7.38 31.23 21.13
N PRO A 407 -6.45 30.86 22.01
CA PRO A 407 -6.68 29.87 23.04
C PRO A 407 -7.64 30.36 24.17
N LEU A 408 -7.96 31.66 24.21
CA LEU A 408 -8.90 32.20 25.18
C LEU A 408 -10.33 32.20 24.66
N SER A 409 -10.54 31.97 23.36
CA SER A 409 -11.86 31.99 22.73
C SER A 409 -12.66 30.68 22.89
N GLY A 410 -12.01 29.59 23.33
CA GLY A 410 -12.66 28.30 23.47
C GLY A 410 -11.68 27.15 23.67
N GLU A 411 -12.15 25.93 23.45
CA GLU A 411 -11.35 24.71 23.53
C GLU A 411 -11.13 24.10 22.16
N ARG A 412 -9.91 23.59 21.93
CA ARG A 412 -9.55 22.79 20.76
C ARG A 412 -8.87 21.50 21.22
N TRP A 413 -9.55 20.37 20.96
CA TRP A 413 -9.07 19.05 21.29
C TRP A 413 -9.23 18.10 20.12
N LEU A 414 -8.11 17.68 19.55
CA LEU A 414 -8.07 16.59 18.58
C LEU A 414 -7.41 15.37 19.21
N LYS A 415 -7.92 14.19 18.87
CA LYS A 415 -7.27 12.92 19.18
C LYS A 415 -6.68 12.34 17.90
N GLY A 416 -5.38 12.02 17.96
CA GLY A 416 -4.62 11.48 16.84
C GLY A 416 -4.24 10.02 17.03
N CYS A 417 -4.07 9.29 15.92
CA CYS A 417 -3.40 8.00 15.87
C CYS A 417 -2.86 7.72 14.46
N TYR A 418 -2.06 6.67 14.34
CA TYR A 418 -1.44 6.26 13.07
C TYR A 418 -1.70 4.79 12.76
N THR A 419 -1.58 4.45 11.46
CA THR A 419 -1.36 3.07 11.01
C THR A 419 -0.32 3.05 9.90
N ASP A 420 0.25 1.88 9.64
CA ASP A 420 1.26 1.73 8.59
C ASP A 420 0.65 1.69 7.19
N LEU A 421 1.44 2.11 6.20
CA LEU A 421 1.01 2.10 4.81
C LEU A 421 0.77 0.69 4.28
N ASP A 422 1.48 -0.30 4.85
CA ASP A 422 1.31 -1.71 4.50
C ASP A 422 -0.09 -2.22 4.81
N ASN A 423 -0.62 -1.89 6.00
CA ASN A 423 -2.00 -2.22 6.39
C ASN A 423 -3.02 -1.61 5.42
N PHE A 424 -2.81 -0.36 5.02
CA PHE A 424 -3.69 0.30 4.05
C PHE A 424 -3.63 -0.36 2.67
N LYS A 425 -2.42 -0.62 2.14
CA LYS A 425 -2.22 -1.25 0.83
C LYS A 425 -2.79 -2.68 0.81
N ASP A 426 -2.58 -3.47 1.87
CA ASP A 426 -3.17 -4.79 2.03
C ASP A 426 -4.70 -4.72 1.98
N ARG A 427 -5.29 -3.87 2.82
CA ARG A 427 -6.74 -3.72 2.90
C ARG A 427 -7.35 -3.26 1.57
N LEU A 428 -6.72 -2.30 0.90
CA LEU A 428 -7.16 -1.83 -0.42
C LEU A 428 -7.19 -2.98 -1.43
N ARG A 429 -6.13 -3.79 -1.53
CA ARG A 429 -6.05 -4.93 -2.46
C ARG A 429 -7.11 -5.98 -2.19
N ILE A 430 -7.32 -6.37 -0.91
CA ILE A 430 -8.37 -7.32 -0.53
C ILE A 430 -9.75 -6.83 -0.99
N PHE A 431 -10.03 -5.54 -0.83
CA PHE A 431 -11.30 -4.97 -1.25
C PHE A 431 -11.40 -4.76 -2.77
N GLN A 432 -10.29 -4.49 -3.45
CA GLN A 432 -10.22 -4.49 -4.91
C GLN A 432 -10.55 -5.89 -5.46
N GLU A 433 -9.94 -6.94 -4.92
CA GLU A 433 -10.26 -8.33 -5.29
C GLU A 433 -11.73 -8.66 -5.08
N LYS A 434 -12.34 -8.15 -4.00
CA LYS A 434 -13.75 -8.40 -3.67
C LYS A 434 -14.73 -7.67 -4.60
N PHE A 435 -14.45 -6.40 -4.94
CA PHE A 435 -15.42 -5.52 -5.62
C PHE A 435 -15.07 -5.23 -7.09
N GLU A 436 -13.82 -5.33 -7.46
CA GLU A 436 -13.29 -5.11 -8.80
C GLU A 436 -12.35 -6.27 -9.16
N PRO A 437 -12.82 -7.55 -9.11
CA PRO A 437 -11.96 -8.67 -9.44
C PRO A 437 -11.38 -8.47 -10.83
N ILE A 438 -10.08 -8.69 -10.98
CA ILE A 438 -9.45 -8.75 -12.29
C ILE A 438 -10.00 -9.99 -12.95
N LEU A 439 -11.09 -9.83 -13.71
CA LEU A 439 -11.63 -10.88 -14.60
C LEU A 439 -10.48 -11.28 -15.50
N ALA A 440 -10.22 -12.59 -15.59
CA ALA A 440 -9.11 -13.16 -16.32
C ALA A 440 -8.83 -12.36 -17.59
N LEU A 441 -7.95 -11.44 -17.45
CA LEU A 441 -7.24 -10.61 -18.40
C LEU A 441 -7.92 -10.46 -19.78
N GLU A 442 -8.85 -9.53 -19.90
CA GLU A 442 -9.03 -8.79 -21.13
C GLU A 442 -7.76 -7.96 -21.37
N LEU A 443 -6.73 -8.58 -21.93
CA LEU A 443 -5.49 -7.93 -22.33
C LEU A 443 -5.23 -8.11 -23.82
#